data_29f22f20794fd05bd11872de6362b812
#
_entry.id   29f22f20794fd05bd11872de6362b812
#
_cell.length_a   1.000
_cell.length_b   1.000
_cell.length_c   1.000
_cell.angle_alpha   90.00
_cell.angle_beta   90.00
_cell.angle_gamma   90.00
#
_symmetry.space_group_name_H-M   'P 1'
#
loop_
_entity.id
_entity.type
_entity.pdbx_description
1 polymer ?
#
loop_
_entity_poly.entity_id
_entity_poly.type
_entity_poly.pdbx_seq_one_letter_code
_entity_poly.pdbx_strand_id
1 'polypeptide(L)'
;MIAYDKRWPIGTHERVWRDVLLYTGLSRGDAVRLGRQHVRNGVATLKMEKERGGVTVTLPILSALAKTLAAGPCGDLTFIVGKHGKPLTKESFGNAFKDACKAAGVAGSAHGVRKIAATTAAMNGATTEQLKALFGWTSDGMAALYVKSANRARMARDAAHLLVNTERTSIPAPKG
;
A
#
# COMPACT_ATOMS: atom_id res chain seq x y z
N MET A 1 -2.68 -10.54 3.20
CA MET A 1 -1.31 -10.44 2.63
C MET A 1 -0.56 -11.76 2.75
N ILE A 2 -0.48 -12.40 3.92
CA ILE A 2 0.30 -13.66 4.14
C ILE A 2 -0.07 -14.78 3.15
N ALA A 3 -1.35 -15.05 2.92
CA ALA A 3 -1.78 -16.08 1.97
C ALA A 3 -1.37 -15.78 0.53
N TYR A 4 -1.43 -14.51 0.12
CA TYR A 4 -0.96 -14.07 -1.18
C TYR A 4 0.55 -14.28 -1.33
N ASP A 5 1.33 -13.91 -0.32
CA ASP A 5 2.79 -14.05 -0.31
C ASP A 5 3.25 -15.51 -0.32
N LYS A 6 2.52 -16.37 0.37
CA LYS A 6 2.75 -17.81 0.37
C LYS A 6 2.49 -18.42 -1.02
N ARG A 7 1.45 -17.97 -1.71
CA ARG A 7 1.09 -18.47 -3.05
C ARG A 7 2.02 -17.92 -4.13
N TRP A 8 2.45 -16.65 -3.99
CA TRP A 8 3.26 -15.92 -4.94
C TRP A 8 4.55 -15.43 -4.29
N PRO A 9 5.60 -16.28 -4.23
CA PRO A 9 6.89 -15.91 -3.64
C PRO A 9 7.63 -14.88 -4.49
N ILE A 10 8.70 -14.30 -3.94
CA ILE A 10 9.63 -13.43 -4.68
C ILE A 10 10.13 -14.22 -5.90
N GLY A 11 10.18 -13.56 -7.06
CA GLY A 11 10.51 -14.18 -8.35
C GLY A 11 9.29 -14.45 -9.24
N THR A 12 8.06 -14.18 -8.78
CA THR A 12 6.84 -14.32 -9.59
C THR A 12 6.33 -12.96 -10.08
N HIS A 13 5.61 -12.94 -11.22
CA HIS A 13 4.95 -11.73 -11.74
C HIS A 13 3.97 -11.15 -10.71
N GLU A 14 3.18 -12.01 -10.10
CA GLU A 14 2.15 -11.65 -9.15
C GLU A 14 2.75 -10.97 -7.91
N ARG A 15 3.94 -11.42 -7.49
CA ARG A 15 4.66 -10.77 -6.41
C ARG A 15 5.15 -9.38 -6.80
N VAL A 16 5.71 -9.22 -7.99
CA VAL A 16 6.09 -7.89 -8.53
C VAL A 16 4.87 -6.97 -8.59
N TRP A 17 3.74 -7.44 -9.11
CA TRP A 17 2.52 -6.67 -9.21
C TRP A 17 2.05 -6.13 -7.84
N ARG A 18 2.02 -7.01 -6.85
CA ARG A 18 1.60 -6.65 -5.50
C ARG A 18 2.57 -5.67 -4.83
N ASP A 19 3.86 -5.92 -4.94
CA ASP A 19 4.89 -5.12 -4.29
C ASP A 19 5.01 -3.73 -4.91
N VAL A 20 4.88 -3.61 -6.22
CA VAL A 20 4.76 -2.30 -6.89
C VAL A 20 3.57 -1.52 -6.32
N LEU A 21 2.38 -2.12 -6.26
CA LEU A 21 1.19 -1.44 -5.72
C LEU A 21 1.35 -1.06 -4.25
N LEU A 22 1.90 -1.97 -3.44
CA LEU A 22 2.00 -1.80 -1.99
C LEU A 22 3.02 -0.74 -1.59
N TYR A 23 4.22 -0.81 -2.17
CA TYR A 23 5.33 0.03 -1.75
C TYR A 23 5.40 1.37 -2.47
N THR A 24 4.67 1.54 -3.57
CA THR A 24 4.53 2.84 -4.23
C THR A 24 3.22 3.54 -3.91
N GLY A 25 2.20 2.79 -3.52
CA GLY A 25 0.85 3.33 -3.33
C GLY A 25 0.20 3.85 -4.61
N LEU A 26 0.77 3.62 -5.79
CA LEU A 26 0.25 4.11 -7.06
C LEU A 26 -1.15 3.55 -7.38
N SER A 27 -1.92 4.30 -8.17
CA SER A 27 -3.15 3.79 -8.73
C SER A 27 -2.85 2.66 -9.73
N ARG A 28 -3.84 1.83 -10.05
CA ARG A 28 -3.70 0.76 -11.04
C ARG A 28 -3.18 1.27 -12.39
N GLY A 29 -3.68 2.42 -12.86
CA GLY A 29 -3.24 3.04 -14.13
C GLY A 29 -1.81 3.55 -14.08
N ASP A 30 -1.41 4.16 -12.96
CA ASP A 30 -0.05 4.66 -12.80
C ASP A 30 0.96 3.53 -12.56
N ALA A 31 0.59 2.50 -11.82
CA ALA A 31 1.45 1.36 -11.51
C ALA A 31 1.89 0.61 -12.77
N VAL A 32 0.99 0.41 -13.76
CA VAL A 32 1.35 -0.27 -15.03
C VAL A 32 2.27 0.57 -15.92
N ARG A 33 2.39 1.88 -15.66
CA ARG A 33 3.28 2.79 -16.39
C ARG A 33 4.66 2.90 -15.77
N LEU A 34 4.78 2.56 -14.48
CA LEU A 34 6.05 2.68 -13.74
C LEU A 34 7.07 1.69 -14.29
N GLY A 35 8.26 2.21 -14.62
CA GLY A 35 9.38 1.41 -15.14
C GLY A 35 10.73 2.07 -14.85
N ARG A 36 11.80 1.45 -15.31
CA ARG A 36 13.20 1.85 -15.05
C ARG A 36 13.48 3.29 -15.47
N GLN A 37 12.87 3.78 -16.56
CA GLN A 37 13.01 5.15 -17.07
C GLN A 37 12.53 6.21 -16.08
N HIS A 38 11.69 5.86 -15.15
CA HIS A 38 11.20 6.76 -14.10
C HIS A 38 12.08 6.79 -12.86
N VAL A 39 13.06 5.86 -12.74
CA VAL A 39 13.89 5.69 -11.54
C VAL A 39 15.28 6.27 -11.77
N ARG A 40 15.67 7.21 -10.92
CA ARG A 40 17.03 7.77 -10.88
C ARG A 40 17.53 7.78 -9.43
N ASN A 41 18.72 7.28 -9.19
CA ASN A 41 19.33 7.23 -7.85
C ASN A 41 18.39 6.63 -6.77
N GLY A 42 17.66 5.56 -7.12
CA GLY A 42 16.74 4.91 -6.20
C GLY A 42 15.43 5.65 -5.93
N VAL A 43 15.12 6.69 -6.70
CA VAL A 43 13.90 7.48 -6.57
C VAL A 43 13.12 7.43 -7.87
N ALA A 44 11.84 7.04 -7.79
CA ALA A 44 10.91 7.06 -8.90
C ALA A 44 10.17 8.40 -8.97
N THR A 45 10.11 9.01 -10.14
CA THR A 45 9.33 10.22 -10.41
C THR A 45 8.33 9.92 -11.51
N LEU A 46 7.03 10.11 -11.23
CA LEU A 46 5.97 9.80 -12.16
C LEU A 46 4.86 10.86 -12.13
N LYS A 47 4.46 11.33 -13.31
CA LYS A 47 3.28 12.19 -13.49
C LYS A 47 2.03 11.31 -13.48
N MET A 48 1.10 11.56 -12.55
CA MET A 48 -0.13 10.81 -12.37
C MET A 48 -1.12 11.05 -13.52
N GLU A 49 -1.82 9.98 -13.94
CA GLU A 49 -2.74 10.04 -15.09
C GLU A 49 -4.06 10.78 -14.78
N LYS A 50 -4.61 10.59 -13.58
CA LYS A 50 -5.98 11.04 -13.26
C LYS A 50 -6.12 12.45 -12.71
N GLU A 51 -5.05 13.08 -12.31
CA GLU A 51 -5.14 14.40 -11.68
C GLU A 51 -5.13 15.52 -12.73
N ARG A 52 -6.18 16.35 -12.73
CA ARG A 52 -6.21 17.58 -13.53
C ARG A 52 -5.01 18.45 -13.15
N GLY A 53 -4.17 18.78 -14.13
CA GLY A 53 -2.92 19.48 -13.89
C GLY A 53 -1.70 18.59 -13.70
N GLY A 54 -1.88 17.26 -13.59
CA GLY A 54 -0.80 16.28 -13.61
C GLY A 54 0.13 16.34 -12.41
N VAL A 55 -0.39 15.98 -11.23
CA VAL A 55 0.45 15.84 -10.02
C VAL A 55 1.60 14.89 -10.30
N THR A 56 2.81 15.33 -9.99
CA THR A 56 3.99 14.48 -10.03
C THR A 56 4.28 13.94 -8.63
N VAL A 57 4.39 12.63 -8.51
CA VAL A 57 4.81 11.97 -7.27
C VAL A 57 6.27 11.58 -7.36
N THR A 58 6.98 11.70 -6.25
CA THR A 58 8.38 11.33 -6.09
C THR A 58 8.48 10.31 -4.97
N LEU A 59 8.83 9.07 -5.32
CA LEU A 59 8.72 7.91 -4.43
C LEU A 59 10.07 7.21 -4.34
N PRO A 60 10.67 7.07 -3.17
CA PRO A 60 11.87 6.25 -3.02
C PRO A 60 11.54 4.79 -3.29
N ILE A 61 12.42 4.10 -4.00
CA ILE A 61 12.35 2.65 -4.18
C ILE A 61 12.86 1.99 -2.89
N LEU A 62 11.93 1.59 -2.04
CA LEU A 62 12.25 0.94 -0.78
C LEU A 62 13.01 -0.37 -1.02
N SER A 63 13.88 -0.75 -0.08
CA SER A 63 14.72 -1.96 -0.19
C SER A 63 13.90 -3.24 -0.44
N ALA A 64 12.72 -3.34 0.18
CA ALA A 64 11.80 -4.45 -0.06
C ALA A 64 11.30 -4.52 -1.51
N LEU A 65 10.96 -3.35 -2.10
CA LEU A 65 10.57 -3.28 -3.50
C LEU A 65 11.77 -3.57 -4.41
N ALA A 66 12.93 -2.97 -4.15
CA ALA A 66 14.15 -3.20 -4.93
C ALA A 66 14.51 -4.70 -5.00
N LYS A 67 14.42 -5.41 -3.87
CA LYS A 67 14.63 -6.87 -3.81
C LYS A 67 13.66 -7.63 -4.70
N THR A 68 12.39 -7.27 -4.69
CA THR A 68 11.37 -7.91 -5.54
C THR A 68 11.61 -7.62 -7.01
N LEU A 69 11.95 -6.37 -7.37
CA LEU A 69 12.22 -5.98 -8.76
C LEU A 69 13.50 -6.63 -9.31
N ALA A 70 14.50 -6.88 -8.49
CA ALA A 70 15.73 -7.54 -8.87
C ALA A 70 15.54 -9.04 -9.14
N ALA A 71 14.63 -9.69 -8.40
CA ALA A 71 14.41 -11.13 -8.47
C ALA A 71 13.22 -11.51 -9.38
N GLY A 72 12.29 -10.59 -9.62
CA GLY A 72 11.06 -10.88 -10.35
C GLY A 72 11.13 -10.52 -11.83
N PRO A 73 10.21 -11.09 -12.63
CA PRO A 73 10.13 -10.79 -14.05
C PRO A 73 9.57 -9.37 -14.25
N CYS A 74 10.44 -8.48 -14.71
CA CYS A 74 10.11 -7.11 -15.10
C CYS A 74 10.37 -6.93 -16.59
N GLY A 75 9.63 -6.04 -17.24
CA GLY A 75 9.88 -5.66 -18.62
C GLY A 75 10.90 -4.52 -18.73
N ASP A 76 11.30 -4.24 -19.96
CA ASP A 76 12.25 -3.16 -20.26
C ASP A 76 11.64 -1.78 -20.01
N LEU A 77 10.36 -1.60 -20.37
CA LEU A 77 9.64 -0.32 -20.24
C LEU A 77 8.84 -0.19 -18.96
N THR A 78 8.32 -1.30 -18.41
CA THR A 78 7.48 -1.27 -17.20
C THR A 78 7.83 -2.43 -16.27
N PHE A 79 7.71 -2.22 -14.95
CA PHE A 79 7.91 -3.28 -13.97
C PHE A 79 6.75 -4.30 -13.99
N ILE A 80 5.53 -3.84 -14.27
CA ILE A 80 4.36 -4.71 -14.35
C ILE A 80 4.21 -5.22 -15.77
N VAL A 81 4.45 -6.51 -15.95
CA VAL A 81 4.31 -7.21 -17.23
C VAL A 81 3.49 -8.49 -17.06
N GLY A 82 2.94 -8.98 -18.16
CA GLY A 82 2.29 -10.29 -18.26
C GLY A 82 3.28 -11.43 -18.46
N LYS A 83 2.75 -12.64 -18.56
CA LYS A 83 3.52 -13.89 -18.68
C LYS A 83 4.54 -13.90 -19.85
N HIS A 84 4.31 -13.11 -20.88
CA HIS A 84 5.20 -13.01 -22.04
C HIS A 84 6.12 -11.78 -22.00
N GLY A 85 6.32 -11.16 -20.84
CA GLY A 85 7.15 -9.97 -20.68
C GLY A 85 6.57 -8.70 -21.31
N LYS A 86 5.35 -8.75 -21.85
CA LYS A 86 4.70 -7.59 -22.45
C LYS A 86 4.03 -6.72 -21.38
N PRO A 87 4.12 -5.38 -21.51
CA PRO A 87 3.37 -4.46 -20.64
C PRO A 87 1.88 -4.79 -20.62
N LEU A 88 1.28 -4.68 -19.44
CA LEU A 88 -0.16 -4.85 -19.28
C LEU A 88 -0.88 -3.51 -19.40
N THR A 89 -2.06 -3.50 -20.00
CA THR A 89 -2.98 -2.36 -19.90
C THR A 89 -3.55 -2.29 -18.49
N LYS A 90 -4.06 -1.14 -18.11
CA LYS A 90 -4.73 -0.92 -16.83
C LYS A 90 -5.85 -1.93 -16.57
N GLU A 91 -6.64 -2.23 -17.60
CA GLU A 91 -7.78 -3.15 -17.54
C GLU A 91 -7.28 -4.60 -17.40
N SER A 92 -6.37 -5.03 -18.28
CA SER A 92 -5.81 -6.39 -18.24
C SER A 92 -5.07 -6.67 -16.94
N PHE A 93 -4.31 -5.69 -16.44
CA PHE A 93 -3.67 -5.80 -15.13
C PHE A 93 -4.69 -5.95 -14.00
N GLY A 94 -5.78 -5.15 -14.02
CA GLY A 94 -6.82 -5.25 -13.00
C GLY A 94 -7.45 -6.64 -12.92
N ASN A 95 -7.72 -7.25 -14.07
CA ASN A 95 -8.28 -8.60 -14.16
C ASN A 95 -7.24 -9.66 -13.70
N ALA A 96 -6.03 -9.60 -14.25
CA ALA A 96 -4.95 -10.53 -13.87
C ALA A 96 -4.64 -10.50 -12.38
N PHE A 97 -4.61 -9.30 -11.77
CA PHE A 97 -4.39 -9.15 -10.33
C PHE A 97 -5.53 -9.73 -9.50
N LYS A 98 -6.80 -9.54 -9.94
CA LYS A 98 -7.96 -10.15 -9.28
C LYS A 98 -7.90 -11.67 -9.36
N ASP A 99 -7.51 -12.24 -10.51
CA ASP A 99 -7.34 -13.68 -10.68
C ASP A 99 -6.21 -14.22 -9.79
N ALA A 100 -5.10 -13.48 -9.68
CA ALA A 100 -4.02 -13.82 -8.76
C ALA A 100 -4.47 -13.82 -7.29
N CYS A 101 -5.30 -12.86 -6.89
CA CYS A 101 -5.91 -12.85 -5.55
C CYS A 101 -6.80 -14.08 -5.33
N LYS A 102 -7.67 -14.40 -6.29
CA LYS A 102 -8.54 -15.59 -6.25
C LYS A 102 -7.73 -16.88 -6.13
N ALA A 103 -6.66 -17.03 -6.93
CA ALA A 103 -5.77 -18.19 -6.88
C ALA A 103 -5.01 -18.32 -5.56
N ALA A 104 -4.84 -17.22 -4.82
CA ALA A 104 -4.25 -17.19 -3.49
C ALA A 104 -5.29 -17.35 -2.36
N GLY A 105 -6.58 -17.57 -2.69
CA GLY A 105 -7.65 -17.71 -1.72
C GLY A 105 -7.97 -16.41 -0.96
N VAL A 106 -7.66 -15.24 -1.52
CA VAL A 106 -7.90 -13.94 -0.88
C VAL A 106 -8.86 -13.08 -1.71
N ALA A 107 -9.78 -12.42 -1.04
CA ALA A 107 -10.58 -11.37 -1.68
C ALA A 107 -9.71 -10.12 -1.81
N GLY A 108 -9.41 -9.67 -3.04
CA GLY A 108 -8.53 -8.53 -3.25
C GLY A 108 -8.62 -7.92 -4.64
N SER A 109 -8.08 -6.72 -4.74
CA SER A 109 -7.94 -5.96 -5.99
C SER A 109 -6.75 -5.03 -5.90
N ALA A 110 -6.26 -4.53 -7.04
CA ALA A 110 -5.20 -3.51 -7.09
C ALA A 110 -5.57 -2.26 -6.28
N HIS A 111 -6.84 -1.84 -6.32
CA HIS A 111 -7.33 -0.73 -5.49
C HIS A 111 -7.30 -1.06 -3.99
N GLY A 112 -7.62 -2.30 -3.61
CA GLY A 112 -7.53 -2.78 -2.23
C GLY A 112 -6.11 -2.71 -1.68
N VAL A 113 -5.09 -3.07 -2.49
CA VAL A 113 -3.68 -2.96 -2.07
C VAL A 113 -3.29 -1.49 -1.81
N ARG A 114 -3.72 -0.56 -2.65
CA ARG A 114 -3.49 0.88 -2.42
C ARG A 114 -4.15 1.36 -1.11
N LYS A 115 -5.36 0.88 -0.80
CA LYS A 115 -6.00 1.15 0.50
C LYS A 115 -5.18 0.62 1.67
N ILE A 116 -4.66 -0.61 1.56
CA ILE A 116 -3.77 -1.19 2.57
C ILE A 116 -2.52 -0.32 2.76
N ALA A 117 -1.87 0.10 1.66
CA ALA A 117 -0.71 0.98 1.72
C ALA A 117 -1.02 2.29 2.47
N ALA A 118 -2.13 2.96 2.13
CA ALA A 118 -2.55 4.20 2.79
C ALA A 118 -2.87 4.00 4.29
N THR A 119 -3.57 2.93 4.61
CA THR A 119 -3.88 2.58 6.01
C THR A 119 -2.60 2.30 6.79
N THR A 120 -1.67 1.52 6.22
CA THR A 120 -0.39 1.20 6.86
C THR A 120 0.44 2.47 7.10
N ALA A 121 0.55 3.35 6.11
CA ALA A 121 1.27 4.61 6.26
C ALA A 121 0.65 5.48 7.37
N ALA A 122 -0.68 5.62 7.39
CA ALA A 122 -1.38 6.37 8.43
C ALA A 122 -1.19 5.75 9.82
N MET A 123 -1.29 4.43 9.96
CA MET A 123 -1.05 3.71 11.21
C MET A 123 0.39 3.87 11.71
N ASN A 124 1.35 4.01 10.79
CA ASN A 124 2.75 4.31 11.09
C ASN A 124 3.02 5.80 11.35
N GLY A 125 1.98 6.64 11.40
CA GLY A 125 2.09 8.04 11.80
C GLY A 125 2.21 9.04 10.66
N ALA A 126 1.98 8.64 9.40
CA ALA A 126 1.98 9.59 8.30
C ALA A 126 0.91 10.68 8.48
N THR A 127 1.31 11.93 8.25
CA THR A 127 0.40 13.08 8.27
C THR A 127 -0.46 13.13 7.01
N THR A 128 -1.50 13.97 7.04
CA THR A 128 -2.34 14.23 5.86
C THR A 128 -1.49 14.68 4.65
N GLU A 129 -0.55 15.61 4.86
CA GLU A 129 0.30 16.09 3.78
C GLU A 129 1.27 15.03 3.24
N GLN A 130 1.82 14.18 4.13
CA GLN A 130 2.65 13.06 3.71
C GLN A 130 1.86 12.03 2.89
N LEU A 131 0.62 11.73 3.28
CA LEU A 131 -0.25 10.86 2.48
C LEU A 131 -0.59 11.48 1.12
N LYS A 132 -0.89 12.79 1.08
CA LYS A 132 -1.10 13.49 -0.20
C LYS A 132 0.11 13.40 -1.10
N ALA A 133 1.31 13.64 -0.57
CA ALA A 133 2.55 13.54 -1.32
C ALA A 133 2.82 12.12 -1.86
N LEU A 134 2.64 11.09 -1.01
CA LEU A 134 2.85 9.68 -1.40
C LEU A 134 1.84 9.18 -2.44
N PHE A 135 0.57 9.54 -2.26
CA PHE A 135 -0.53 9.00 -3.07
C PHE A 135 -0.97 9.93 -4.20
N GLY A 136 -0.37 11.12 -4.34
CA GLY A 136 -0.74 12.10 -5.34
C GLY A 136 -2.16 12.64 -5.16
N TRP A 137 -2.66 12.73 -3.93
CA TRP A 137 -3.97 13.31 -3.66
C TRP A 137 -3.89 14.83 -3.58
N THR A 138 -4.79 15.50 -4.26
CA THR A 138 -4.86 16.98 -4.31
C THR A 138 -5.76 17.56 -3.24
N SER A 139 -6.70 16.76 -2.70
CA SER A 139 -7.62 17.17 -1.64
C SER A 139 -7.32 16.46 -0.31
N ASP A 140 -7.66 17.12 0.79
CA ASP A 140 -7.45 16.59 2.14
C ASP A 140 -8.41 15.43 2.48
N GLY A 141 -9.58 15.38 1.85
CA GLY A 141 -10.68 14.49 2.25
C GLY A 141 -10.28 13.02 2.35
N MET A 142 -9.58 12.47 1.33
CA MET A 142 -9.14 11.08 1.36
C MET A 142 -8.04 10.87 2.39
N ALA A 143 -7.03 11.72 2.43
CA ALA A 143 -5.91 11.60 3.35
C ALA A 143 -6.37 11.75 4.81
N ALA A 144 -7.22 12.75 5.10
CA ALA A 144 -7.78 12.99 6.42
C ALA A 144 -8.59 11.80 6.94
N LEU A 145 -9.32 11.09 6.05
CA LEU A 145 -10.07 9.89 6.43
C LEU A 145 -9.15 8.81 7.01
N TYR A 146 -8.01 8.53 6.36
CA TYR A 146 -7.05 7.54 6.84
C TYR A 146 -6.37 7.98 8.13
N VAL A 147 -5.94 9.24 8.22
CA VAL A 147 -5.28 9.81 9.41
C VAL A 147 -6.23 9.80 10.60
N LYS A 148 -7.49 10.23 10.43
CA LYS A 148 -8.51 10.23 11.48
C LYS A 148 -8.76 8.82 12.02
N SER A 149 -8.89 7.83 11.13
CA SER A 149 -9.09 6.43 11.53
C SER A 149 -7.89 5.88 12.32
N ALA A 150 -6.66 6.13 11.84
CA ALA A 150 -5.44 5.70 12.49
C ALA A 150 -5.24 6.36 13.86
N ASN A 151 -5.48 7.68 13.95
CA ASN A 151 -5.40 8.43 15.21
C ASN A 151 -6.42 7.92 16.23
N ARG A 152 -7.65 7.64 15.81
CA ARG A 152 -8.68 7.08 16.68
C ARG A 152 -8.25 5.75 17.29
N ALA A 153 -7.70 4.84 16.49
CA ALA A 153 -7.22 3.55 16.96
C ALA A 153 -6.02 3.69 17.93
N ARG A 154 -5.12 4.65 17.67
CA ARG A 154 -3.98 4.95 18.56
C ARG A 154 -4.46 5.54 19.87
N MET A 155 -5.30 6.59 19.83
CA MET A 155 -5.85 7.23 21.02
C MET A 155 -6.65 6.25 21.90
N ALA A 156 -7.40 5.34 21.29
CA ALA A 156 -8.12 4.30 22.04
C ALA A 156 -7.16 3.36 22.78
N ARG A 157 -6.06 2.95 22.14
CA ARG A 157 -5.02 2.13 22.80
C ARG A 157 -4.33 2.90 23.92
N ASP A 158 -3.96 4.15 23.64
CA ASP A 158 -3.26 5.01 24.59
C ASP A 158 -4.13 5.33 25.83
N ALA A 159 -5.45 5.43 25.63
CA ALA A 159 -6.40 5.71 26.69
C ALA A 159 -6.94 4.46 27.40
N ALA A 160 -6.67 3.25 26.90
CA ALA A 160 -7.26 2.02 27.47
C ALA A 160 -6.91 1.82 28.95
N HIS A 161 -5.71 2.23 29.39
CA HIS A 161 -5.30 2.16 30.78
C HIS A 161 -6.14 3.04 31.72
N LEU A 162 -6.78 4.09 31.21
CA LEU A 162 -7.65 4.98 32.00
C LEU A 162 -8.98 4.31 32.40
N LEU A 163 -9.31 3.17 31.80
CA LEU A 163 -10.47 2.37 32.17
C LEU A 163 -10.25 1.54 33.44
N VAL A 164 -8.98 1.40 33.85
CA VAL A 164 -8.63 0.68 35.07
C VAL A 164 -8.62 1.65 36.23
N ASN A 165 -9.50 1.45 37.23
CA ASN A 165 -9.52 2.26 38.44
C ASN A 165 -8.37 1.81 39.36
N THR A 166 -7.27 2.55 39.36
CA THR A 166 -6.04 2.24 40.12
C THR A 166 -6.21 2.45 41.65
N GLU A 167 -7.29 3.09 42.08
CA GLU A 167 -7.52 3.37 43.50
C GLU A 167 -8.40 2.33 44.24
N ARG A 168 -8.87 1.27 43.54
CA ARG A 168 -9.67 0.20 44.15
C ARG A 168 -8.98 -1.15 44.02
N THR A 169 -7.92 -1.35 44.79
CA THR A 169 -7.28 -2.66 44.96
C THR A 169 -7.87 -3.53 46.04
N SER A 170 -8.91 -3.09 46.77
CA SER A 170 -9.56 -3.91 47.77
C SER A 170 -11.09 -3.83 47.66
N ILE A 171 -11.72 -4.89 47.22
CA ILE A 171 -13.11 -5.17 47.48
C ILE A 171 -13.19 -5.50 48.97
N PRO A 172 -13.91 -4.74 49.82
CA PRO A 172 -14.07 -5.12 51.21
C PRO A 172 -14.74 -6.50 51.29
N ALA A 173 -14.17 -7.39 52.10
CA ALA A 173 -14.80 -8.68 52.37
C ALA A 173 -16.20 -8.49 52.92
N PRO A 174 -17.21 -9.30 52.55
CA PRO A 174 -18.52 -9.22 53.12
C PRO A 174 -18.41 -9.43 54.64
N LYS A 175 -18.94 -8.51 55.40
CA LYS A 175 -19.09 -8.68 56.87
C LYS A 175 -20.09 -9.81 57.08
N GLY A 176 -19.64 -10.91 57.67
CA GLY A 176 -20.49 -11.98 58.17
C GLY A 176 -21.38 -11.54 59.32
#